data_317dea439c7eff8dd7659681cafedc83
#
_entry.id   317dea439c7eff8dd7659681cafedc83
#
_cell.length_a   1.000
_cell.length_b   1.000
_cell.length_c   1.000
_cell.angle_alpha   90.00
_cell.angle_beta   90.00
_cell.angle_gamma   90.00
#
_symmetry.space_group_name_H-M   'P 1'
#
loop_
_entity.id
_entity.type
_entity.pdbx_description
1 polymer ?
#
loop_
_entity_poly.entity_id
_entity_poly.type
_entity_poly.pdbx_seq_one_letter_code
_entity_poly.pdbx_strand_id
1 'polypeptide(L)'
;MTSTPITTADIAKGKIDDALSVREKIGYGLGDAGGTVITCLIMNFLTFFYTDVFGLTPALVGTLFIALRVFDAISDPVMGVIADRTQSRWGRFRPWQLWIAIPIGIIGILTFTVPDASMGVKIAWAFGTYLLLSVGYTAINVPYCALINTMTPRHNEVISCQSWRFVLCGVAGFLVSVGLPWMVDLFGQGNAARGYQLGVGVLCAIAVVMFLCCFFWVRERVPLSTMGKFTLREHLAGLRNNDQLLLMLVMSFLLINVFNIRGGGYMYFITYVLQGSTGYTSLFFTMVTFASIIGSVIVSPLTRRFDTVKIYYYTNLLLAALAVLMWFLPSGPAYQTLWLAVILGNGVILGFTLPLHFSLMAFADDYGEWKTRVRSSGMNFAFNLFFIKLAWASSAGIISLLFIFVAYQPGVENQTASSLGGIAAMETLLPALFHLLLAMAIRFCKLNNPMMSRIASDLRQRHVQP
;
A
#
# COMPACT_ATOMS: atom_id res chain seq x y z
N MET A 1 13.21 -2.40 32.92
CA MET A 1 13.96 -3.60 32.52
C MET A 1 14.93 -3.18 31.44
N THR A 2 16.18 -3.02 31.80
CA THR A 2 17.29 -2.63 30.90
C THR A 2 17.65 -3.84 30.05
N SER A 3 17.26 -3.83 28.77
CA SER A 3 17.70 -4.84 27.80
C SER A 3 19.15 -4.58 27.44
N THR A 4 20.04 -5.49 27.83
CA THR A 4 21.44 -5.53 27.36
C THR A 4 21.48 -5.48 25.82
N PRO A 5 22.32 -4.66 25.21
CA PRO A 5 22.49 -4.68 23.76
C PRO A 5 23.06 -6.03 23.32
N ILE A 6 22.45 -6.62 22.29
CA ILE A 6 22.88 -7.89 21.69
C ILE A 6 24.26 -7.67 21.09
N THR A 7 25.22 -8.47 21.52
CA THR A 7 26.61 -8.38 21.02
C THR A 7 26.78 -9.23 19.75
N THR A 8 27.74 -8.85 18.90
CA THR A 8 28.17 -9.65 17.72
C THR A 8 28.53 -11.09 18.06
N ALA A 9 28.98 -11.34 19.32
CA ALA A 9 29.26 -12.67 19.82
C ALA A 9 28.01 -13.55 20.03
N ASP A 10 26.86 -12.96 20.30
CA ASP A 10 25.59 -13.69 20.46
C ASP A 10 25.04 -14.12 19.09
N ILE A 11 25.31 -13.33 18.03
CA ILE A 11 24.97 -13.68 16.65
C ILE A 11 25.82 -14.86 16.16
N ALA A 12 27.14 -14.87 16.48
CA ALA A 12 28.08 -15.90 16.06
C ALA A 12 27.81 -17.28 16.75
N LYS A 13 27.14 -17.29 17.91
CA LYS A 13 26.86 -18.52 18.68
C LYS A 13 25.54 -19.19 18.33
N GLY A 14 24.81 -18.74 17.29
CA GLY A 14 23.54 -19.34 16.87
C GLY A 14 22.43 -19.26 17.94
N LYS A 15 22.58 -18.40 18.95
CA LYS A 15 21.64 -18.24 20.06
C LYS A 15 20.46 -17.30 19.77
N ILE A 16 20.47 -16.64 18.59
CA ILE A 16 19.32 -15.80 18.21
C ILE A 16 18.37 -16.68 17.42
N ASP A 17 17.26 -16.99 18.01
CA ASP A 17 16.11 -17.50 17.28
C ASP A 17 15.63 -16.36 16.35
N ASP A 18 16.12 -16.38 15.08
CA ASP A 18 15.77 -15.39 14.06
C ASP A 18 14.29 -15.49 13.63
N ALA A 19 13.53 -16.44 14.17
CA ALA A 19 12.10 -16.54 13.94
C ALA A 19 11.37 -15.41 14.66
N LEU A 20 10.49 -14.73 13.92
CA LEU A 20 9.66 -13.67 14.49
C LEU A 20 8.48 -14.27 15.26
N SER A 21 8.23 -13.75 16.44
CA SER A 21 7.02 -14.10 17.19
C SER A 21 5.77 -13.62 16.45
N VAL A 22 4.63 -14.27 16.68
CA VAL A 22 3.34 -13.84 16.12
C VAL A 22 3.01 -12.39 16.53
N ARG A 23 3.38 -12.00 17.75
CA ARG A 23 3.21 -10.64 18.26
C ARG A 23 3.99 -9.61 17.42
N GLU A 24 5.20 -9.92 16.99
CA GLU A 24 6.01 -9.03 16.15
C GLU A 24 5.44 -8.92 14.73
N LYS A 25 4.93 -10.02 14.16
CA LYS A 25 4.27 -10.04 12.86
C LYS A 25 3.00 -9.19 12.86
N ILE A 26 2.18 -9.34 13.91
CA ILE A 26 1.00 -8.50 14.13
C ILE A 26 1.42 -7.04 14.34
N GLY A 27 2.43 -6.78 15.18
CA GLY A 27 2.95 -5.44 15.41
C GLY A 27 3.42 -4.76 14.13
N TYR A 28 4.14 -5.49 13.29
CA TYR A 28 4.52 -5.00 11.96
C TYR A 28 3.27 -4.69 11.10
N GLY A 29 2.32 -5.61 11.02
CA GLY A 29 1.10 -5.40 10.26
C GLY A 29 0.25 -4.22 10.76
N LEU A 30 0.20 -3.98 12.07
CA LEU A 30 -0.50 -2.83 12.66
C LEU A 30 0.12 -1.49 12.24
N GLY A 31 1.44 -1.43 11.97
CA GLY A 31 2.08 -0.22 11.46
C GLY A 31 1.48 0.25 10.14
N ASP A 32 1.24 -0.66 9.19
CA ASP A 32 0.60 -0.31 7.91
C ASP A 32 -0.93 -0.20 8.03
N ALA A 33 -1.55 -0.97 8.90
CA ALA A 33 -2.98 -0.85 9.18
C ALA A 33 -3.32 0.56 9.68
N GLY A 34 -2.49 1.15 10.57
CA GLY A 34 -2.61 2.55 10.98
C GLY A 34 -2.45 3.51 9.79
N GLY A 35 -1.46 3.25 8.91
CA GLY A 35 -1.30 3.99 7.65
C GLY A 35 -2.49 3.84 6.71
N THR A 36 -3.08 2.65 6.63
CA THR A 36 -4.27 2.35 5.83
C THR A 36 -5.50 3.11 6.33
N VAL A 37 -5.66 3.27 7.64
CA VAL A 37 -6.73 4.14 8.19
C VAL A 37 -6.63 5.55 7.62
N ILE A 38 -5.45 6.16 7.68
CA ILE A 38 -5.22 7.52 7.16
C ILE A 38 -5.44 7.57 5.64
N THR A 39 -4.92 6.59 4.90
CA THR A 39 -5.06 6.54 3.43
C THR A 39 -6.52 6.35 3.01
N CYS A 40 -7.28 5.47 3.67
CA CYS A 40 -8.70 5.27 3.38
C CYS A 40 -9.53 6.52 3.70
N LEU A 41 -9.22 7.25 4.78
CA LEU A 41 -9.86 8.53 5.07
C LEU A 41 -9.66 9.53 3.93
N ILE A 42 -8.42 9.65 3.43
CA ILE A 42 -8.10 10.56 2.32
C ILE A 42 -8.78 10.11 1.02
N MET A 43 -8.63 8.84 0.65
CA MET A 43 -9.07 8.36 -0.66
C MET A 43 -10.58 8.24 -0.79
N ASN A 44 -11.27 7.82 0.27
CA ASN A 44 -12.70 7.54 0.21
C ASN A 44 -13.56 8.73 0.63
N PHE A 45 -13.07 9.59 1.54
CA PHE A 45 -13.92 10.57 2.19
C PHE A 45 -13.47 12.02 2.06
N LEU A 46 -12.17 12.29 1.88
CA LEU A 46 -11.67 13.67 1.93
C LEU A 46 -12.22 14.53 0.77
N THR A 47 -12.37 13.96 -0.42
CA THR A 47 -12.95 14.69 -1.56
C THR A 47 -14.38 15.13 -1.25
N PHE A 48 -15.22 14.20 -0.80
CA PHE A 48 -16.60 14.49 -0.41
C PHE A 48 -16.65 15.48 0.75
N PHE A 49 -15.81 15.30 1.76
CA PHE A 49 -15.75 16.23 2.89
C PHE A 49 -15.41 17.65 2.44
N TYR A 50 -14.42 17.83 1.57
CA TYR A 50 -14.02 19.15 1.10
C TYR A 50 -15.04 19.81 0.20
N THR A 51 -15.78 19.07 -0.63
CA THR A 51 -16.81 19.63 -1.51
C THR A 51 -18.13 19.89 -0.77
N ASP A 52 -18.67 18.88 -0.13
CA ASP A 52 -20.06 18.86 0.35
C ASP A 52 -20.22 19.33 1.81
N VAL A 53 -19.17 19.16 2.64
CA VAL A 53 -19.20 19.54 4.07
C VAL A 53 -18.43 20.82 4.33
N PHE A 54 -17.22 20.93 3.75
CA PHE A 54 -16.34 22.08 3.94
C PHE A 54 -16.73 23.26 3.02
N GLY A 55 -17.33 22.98 1.86
CA GLY A 55 -17.85 23.97 0.90
C GLY A 55 -16.80 24.52 -0.08
N LEU A 56 -15.74 23.77 -0.38
CA LEU A 56 -14.79 24.12 -1.43
C LEU A 56 -15.32 23.73 -2.82
N THR A 57 -14.97 24.52 -3.83
CA THR A 57 -15.33 24.15 -5.22
C THR A 57 -14.52 22.91 -5.67
N PRO A 58 -15.11 22.02 -6.48
CA PRO A 58 -14.41 20.84 -7.00
C PRO A 58 -13.08 21.17 -7.72
N ALA A 59 -13.02 22.33 -8.42
CA ALA A 59 -11.82 22.80 -9.09
C ALA A 59 -10.68 23.11 -8.10
N LEU A 60 -10.99 23.73 -6.95
CA LEU A 60 -10.01 23.99 -5.89
C LEU A 60 -9.51 22.68 -5.26
N VAL A 61 -10.42 21.75 -5.01
CA VAL A 61 -10.06 20.42 -4.47
C VAL A 61 -9.16 19.67 -5.45
N GLY A 62 -9.48 19.67 -6.74
CA GLY A 62 -8.64 19.08 -7.78
C GLY A 62 -7.24 19.71 -7.83
N THR A 63 -7.16 21.05 -7.79
CA THR A 63 -5.89 21.78 -7.76
C THR A 63 -5.06 21.42 -6.53
N LEU A 64 -5.68 21.31 -5.36
CA LEU A 64 -5.06 20.90 -4.11
C LEU A 64 -4.44 19.49 -4.24
N PHE A 65 -5.19 18.52 -4.75
CA PHE A 65 -4.66 17.17 -4.94
C PHE A 65 -3.49 17.13 -5.93
N ILE A 66 -3.56 17.85 -7.05
CA ILE A 66 -2.48 17.90 -8.04
C ILE A 66 -1.22 18.54 -7.42
N ALA A 67 -1.36 19.69 -6.76
CA ALA A 67 -0.23 20.37 -6.13
C ALA A 67 0.50 19.48 -5.12
N LEU A 68 -0.25 18.73 -4.33
CA LEU A 68 0.34 17.81 -3.35
C LEU A 68 1.01 16.59 -4.00
N ARG A 69 0.52 16.09 -5.14
CA ARG A 69 1.23 15.02 -5.88
C ARG A 69 2.62 15.46 -6.35
N VAL A 70 2.74 16.71 -6.80
CA VAL A 70 4.04 17.29 -7.18
C VAL A 70 4.96 17.40 -5.95
N PHE A 71 4.41 17.84 -4.82
CA PHE A 71 5.15 17.92 -3.57
C PHE A 71 5.62 16.52 -3.09
N ASP A 72 4.76 15.52 -3.13
CA ASP A 72 5.08 14.14 -2.75
C ASP A 72 6.25 13.58 -3.56
N ALA A 73 6.32 13.89 -4.86
CA ALA A 73 7.42 13.44 -5.72
C ALA A 73 8.81 13.89 -5.23
N ILE A 74 8.87 15.00 -4.51
CA ILE A 74 10.10 15.55 -3.93
C ILE A 74 10.28 15.06 -2.49
N SER A 75 9.22 15.07 -1.68
CA SER A 75 9.29 14.76 -0.25
C SER A 75 9.60 13.29 0.03
N ASP A 76 9.13 12.35 -0.81
CA ASP A 76 9.36 10.91 -0.61
C ASP A 76 10.85 10.53 -0.68
N PRO A 77 11.64 10.92 -1.72
CA PRO A 77 13.06 10.65 -1.75
C PRO A 77 13.84 11.35 -0.63
N VAL A 78 13.46 12.59 -0.28
CA VAL A 78 14.07 13.34 0.84
C VAL A 78 13.88 12.58 2.15
N MET A 79 12.66 12.10 2.40
CA MET A 79 12.36 11.31 3.59
C MET A 79 13.14 9.98 3.61
N GLY A 80 13.33 9.34 2.47
CA GLY A 80 14.17 8.14 2.34
C GLY A 80 15.60 8.39 2.83
N VAL A 81 16.22 9.50 2.40
CA VAL A 81 17.57 9.89 2.87
C VAL A 81 17.58 10.18 4.37
N ILE A 82 16.57 10.89 4.88
CA ILE A 82 16.46 11.22 6.32
C ILE A 82 16.32 9.92 7.12
N ALA A 83 15.47 8.99 6.69
CA ALA A 83 15.27 7.71 7.35
C ALA A 83 16.57 6.89 7.39
N ASP A 84 17.29 6.81 6.27
CA ASP A 84 18.56 6.08 6.19
C ASP A 84 19.68 6.68 7.06
N ARG A 85 19.64 7.99 7.31
CA ARG A 85 20.59 8.70 8.17
C ARG A 85 20.19 8.75 9.64
N THR A 86 18.99 8.36 9.96
CA THR A 86 18.50 8.39 11.35
C THR A 86 19.28 7.41 12.20
N GLN A 87 19.76 7.90 13.35
CA GLN A 87 20.42 7.09 14.38
C GLN A 87 19.76 7.40 15.72
N SER A 88 19.22 6.37 16.35
CA SER A 88 18.62 6.52 17.68
C SER A 88 18.87 5.29 18.54
N ARG A 89 18.65 5.45 19.86
CA ARG A 89 18.73 4.34 20.84
C ARG A 89 17.71 3.22 20.58
N TRP A 90 16.68 3.47 19.77
CA TRP A 90 15.61 2.53 19.44
C TRP A 90 15.74 1.89 18.06
N GLY A 91 16.80 2.21 17.31
CA GLY A 91 17.03 1.79 15.94
C GLY A 91 16.97 2.95 14.95
N ARG A 92 16.89 2.64 13.66
CA ARG A 92 16.89 3.60 12.55
C ARG A 92 15.48 3.94 12.08
N PHE A 93 14.65 2.94 11.81
CA PHE A 93 13.33 3.08 11.18
C PHE A 93 12.19 3.06 12.20
N ARG A 94 12.30 2.22 13.23
CA ARG A 94 11.31 2.06 14.29
C ARG A 94 10.94 3.36 15.02
N PRO A 95 11.84 4.30 15.35
CA PRO A 95 11.51 5.52 16.07
C PRO A 95 10.49 6.41 15.35
N TRP A 96 10.45 6.37 14.02
CA TRP A 96 9.51 7.16 13.23
C TRP A 96 8.06 6.80 13.51
N GLN A 97 7.78 5.53 13.87
CA GLN A 97 6.44 5.10 14.32
C GLN A 97 6.02 5.78 15.61
N LEU A 98 6.95 6.06 16.51
CA LEU A 98 6.67 6.76 17.77
C LEU A 98 6.55 8.27 17.57
N TRP A 99 7.50 8.87 16.85
CA TRP A 99 7.59 10.32 16.74
C TRP A 99 6.45 10.94 15.94
N ILE A 100 5.99 10.23 14.92
CA ILE A 100 4.96 10.72 14.00
C ILE A 100 3.56 10.27 14.39
N ALA A 101 3.39 9.22 15.21
CA ALA A 101 2.09 8.66 15.56
C ALA A 101 1.09 9.71 16.09
N ILE A 102 1.49 10.47 17.11
CA ILE A 102 0.61 11.49 17.72
C ILE A 102 0.41 12.68 16.77
N PRO A 103 1.48 13.30 16.21
CA PRO A 103 1.32 14.38 15.24
C PRO A 103 0.39 14.07 14.08
N ILE A 104 0.52 12.90 13.43
CA ILE A 104 -0.32 12.54 12.28
C ILE A 104 -1.78 12.35 12.68
N GLY A 105 -2.04 11.81 13.88
CA GLY A 105 -3.40 11.70 14.42
C GLY A 105 -4.06 13.07 14.62
N ILE A 106 -3.33 14.02 15.22
CA ILE A 106 -3.81 15.40 15.42
C ILE A 106 -4.06 16.07 14.07
N ILE A 107 -3.10 15.99 13.14
CA ILE A 107 -3.22 16.59 11.81
C ILE A 107 -4.39 15.97 11.04
N GLY A 108 -4.63 14.65 11.17
CA GLY A 108 -5.78 13.98 10.59
C GLY A 108 -7.10 14.57 11.06
N ILE A 109 -7.25 14.80 12.37
CA ILE A 109 -8.44 15.47 12.94
C ILE A 109 -8.59 16.89 12.40
N LEU A 110 -7.50 17.67 12.37
CA LEU A 110 -7.51 19.06 11.86
C LEU A 110 -7.88 19.12 10.37
N THR A 111 -7.49 18.13 9.58
CA THR A 111 -7.83 18.03 8.14
C THR A 111 -9.34 17.86 7.93
N PHE A 112 -10.02 17.16 8.84
CA PHE A 112 -11.48 16.99 8.83
C PHE A 112 -12.22 17.93 9.81
N THR A 113 -11.63 19.09 10.10
CA THR A 113 -12.24 20.14 10.91
C THR A 113 -12.55 21.36 10.04
N VAL A 114 -13.78 21.84 10.09
CA VAL A 114 -14.21 23.05 9.37
C VAL A 114 -14.01 24.25 10.31
N PRO A 115 -13.04 25.15 10.06
CA PRO A 115 -12.88 26.35 10.88
C PRO A 115 -14.01 27.35 10.60
N ASP A 116 -14.44 28.05 11.64
CA ASP A 116 -15.38 29.18 11.49
C ASP A 116 -14.61 30.45 11.09
N ALA A 117 -14.37 30.59 9.79
CA ALA A 117 -13.51 31.63 9.24
C ALA A 117 -13.91 32.03 7.82
N SER A 118 -13.31 33.09 7.29
CA SER A 118 -13.52 33.52 5.91
C SER A 118 -13.04 32.45 4.90
N MET A 119 -13.59 32.45 3.69
CA MET A 119 -13.26 31.46 2.66
C MET A 119 -11.75 31.38 2.36
N GLY A 120 -11.04 32.51 2.35
CA GLY A 120 -9.58 32.51 2.15
C GLY A 120 -8.83 31.75 3.24
N VAL A 121 -9.23 31.92 4.50
CA VAL A 121 -8.65 31.19 5.64
C VAL A 121 -9.01 29.70 5.56
N LYS A 122 -10.26 29.37 5.17
CA LYS A 122 -10.68 27.99 4.95
C LYS A 122 -9.82 27.29 3.89
N ILE A 123 -9.57 27.93 2.75
CA ILE A 123 -8.71 27.40 1.69
C ILE A 123 -7.29 27.16 2.22
N ALA A 124 -6.69 28.16 2.89
CA ALA A 124 -5.35 28.04 3.48
C ALA A 124 -5.29 26.91 4.52
N TRP A 125 -6.34 26.74 5.34
CA TRP A 125 -6.48 25.65 6.30
C TRP A 125 -6.50 24.28 5.63
N ALA A 126 -7.32 24.10 4.60
CA ALA A 126 -7.43 22.84 3.86
C ALA A 126 -6.09 22.46 3.21
N PHE A 127 -5.42 23.42 2.53
CA PHE A 127 -4.10 23.20 1.93
C PHE A 127 -3.04 22.88 2.99
N GLY A 128 -2.97 23.67 4.06
CA GLY A 128 -1.97 23.52 5.12
C GLY A 128 -2.11 22.20 5.86
N THR A 129 -3.31 21.85 6.28
CA THR A 129 -3.56 20.61 7.04
C THR A 129 -3.33 19.37 6.18
N TYR A 130 -3.77 19.37 4.90
CA TYR A 130 -3.54 18.23 4.02
C TYR A 130 -2.07 18.11 3.60
N LEU A 131 -1.34 19.23 3.39
CA LEU A 131 0.10 19.21 3.18
C LEU A 131 0.83 18.57 4.37
N LEU A 132 0.50 19.00 5.59
CA LEU A 132 1.07 18.42 6.81
C LEU A 132 0.72 16.92 6.96
N LEU A 133 -0.51 16.54 6.60
CA LEU A 133 -0.93 15.15 6.63
C LEU A 133 -0.13 14.30 5.61
N SER A 134 0.12 14.82 4.41
CA SER A 134 0.95 14.17 3.40
C SER A 134 2.39 13.99 3.87
N VAL A 135 3.00 15.04 4.44
CA VAL A 135 4.35 14.97 5.04
C VAL A 135 4.39 13.95 6.18
N GLY A 136 3.42 13.98 7.09
CA GLY A 136 3.31 13.02 8.19
C GLY A 136 3.17 11.58 7.69
N TYR A 137 2.35 11.36 6.67
CA TYR A 137 2.18 10.04 6.06
C TYR A 137 3.48 9.53 5.43
N THR A 138 4.19 10.36 4.65
CA THR A 138 5.49 10.03 4.09
C THR A 138 6.53 9.73 5.18
N ALA A 139 6.55 10.54 6.26
CA ALA A 139 7.49 10.40 7.36
C ALA A 139 7.26 9.12 8.20
N ILE A 140 6.06 8.59 8.24
CA ILE A 140 5.76 7.33 8.95
C ILE A 140 5.88 6.12 8.02
N ASN A 141 5.45 6.23 6.78
CA ASN A 141 5.33 5.09 5.85
C ASN A 141 6.68 4.69 5.22
N VAL A 142 7.52 5.65 4.79
CA VAL A 142 8.81 5.34 4.17
C VAL A 142 9.73 4.56 5.12
N PRO A 143 9.97 4.99 6.38
CA PRO A 143 10.74 4.19 7.32
C PRO A 143 10.08 2.87 7.69
N TYR A 144 8.75 2.84 7.78
CA TYR A 144 8.00 1.62 8.05
C TYR A 144 8.23 0.54 6.99
N CYS A 145 8.16 0.91 5.71
CA CYS A 145 8.43 -0.04 4.63
C CYS A 145 9.85 -0.60 4.67
N ALA A 146 10.83 0.21 5.06
CA ALA A 146 12.22 -0.21 5.20
C ALA A 146 12.49 -1.06 6.47
N LEU A 147 11.62 -0.97 7.48
CA LEU A 147 11.77 -1.63 8.78
C LEU A 147 11.84 -3.15 8.65
N ILE A 148 11.13 -3.76 7.71
CA ILE A 148 11.09 -5.21 7.53
C ILE A 148 12.49 -5.82 7.33
N ASN A 149 13.37 -5.11 6.61
CA ASN A 149 14.72 -5.57 6.30
C ASN A 149 15.67 -5.49 7.52
N THR A 150 15.26 -4.80 8.58
CA THR A 150 15.99 -4.74 9.85
C THR A 150 15.44 -5.67 10.92
N MET A 151 14.28 -6.28 10.69
CA MET A 151 13.63 -7.19 11.63
C MET A 151 14.17 -8.60 11.54
N THR A 152 14.35 -9.13 10.32
CA THR A 152 14.75 -10.52 10.08
C THR A 152 15.47 -10.69 8.75
N PRO A 153 16.51 -11.56 8.70
CA PRO A 153 17.16 -11.96 7.46
C PRO A 153 16.50 -13.19 6.81
N ARG A 154 15.44 -13.75 7.43
CA ARG A 154 14.77 -14.98 6.93
C ARG A 154 13.66 -14.63 5.96
N HIS A 155 13.77 -15.04 4.69
CA HIS A 155 12.81 -14.74 3.64
C HIS A 155 11.38 -15.20 3.95
N ASN A 156 11.22 -16.40 4.52
CA ASN A 156 9.90 -16.92 4.90
C ASN A 156 9.23 -16.06 5.99
N GLU A 157 10.01 -15.49 6.90
CA GLU A 157 9.51 -14.57 7.93
C GLU A 157 9.08 -13.24 7.30
N VAL A 158 9.84 -12.71 6.32
CA VAL A 158 9.46 -11.51 5.56
C VAL A 158 8.11 -11.70 4.87
N ILE A 159 7.92 -12.82 4.16
CA ILE A 159 6.66 -13.14 3.49
C ILE A 159 5.51 -13.27 4.51
N SER A 160 5.76 -13.94 5.63
CA SER A 160 4.78 -14.06 6.72
C SER A 160 4.38 -12.69 7.29
N CYS A 161 5.34 -11.80 7.52
CA CYS A 161 5.07 -10.43 7.96
C CYS A 161 4.25 -9.65 6.93
N GLN A 162 4.57 -9.75 5.65
CA GLN A 162 3.80 -9.10 4.59
C GLN A 162 2.37 -9.66 4.51
N SER A 163 2.18 -10.96 4.69
CA SER A 163 0.83 -11.54 4.74
C SER A 163 0.00 -10.96 5.90
N TRP A 164 0.56 -10.93 7.13
CA TRP A 164 -0.09 -10.31 8.27
C TRP A 164 -0.38 -8.82 8.05
N ARG A 165 0.56 -8.11 7.43
CA ARG A 165 0.41 -6.71 7.04
C ARG A 165 -0.85 -6.49 6.20
N PHE A 166 -0.98 -7.22 5.08
CA PHE A 166 -2.11 -7.01 4.17
C PHE A 166 -3.45 -7.52 4.71
N VAL A 167 -3.44 -8.55 5.55
CA VAL A 167 -4.64 -8.96 6.30
C VAL A 167 -5.13 -7.81 7.20
N LEU A 168 -4.25 -7.24 8.00
CA LEU A 168 -4.60 -6.16 8.93
C LEU A 168 -4.97 -4.85 8.20
N CYS A 169 -4.30 -4.55 7.07
CA CYS A 169 -4.69 -3.44 6.19
C CYS A 169 -6.11 -3.64 5.62
N GLY A 170 -6.44 -4.86 5.18
CA GLY A 170 -7.79 -5.18 4.71
C GLY A 170 -8.86 -4.95 5.79
N VAL A 171 -8.59 -5.42 7.01
CA VAL A 171 -9.48 -5.18 8.16
C VAL A 171 -9.60 -3.69 8.48
N ALA A 172 -8.49 -2.95 8.50
CA ALA A 172 -8.50 -1.51 8.78
C ALA A 172 -9.26 -0.73 7.70
N GLY A 173 -9.05 -1.03 6.42
CA GLY A 173 -9.78 -0.41 5.31
C GLY A 173 -11.28 -0.67 5.37
N PHE A 174 -11.69 -1.90 5.71
CA PHE A 174 -13.09 -2.25 5.93
C PHE A 174 -13.70 -1.46 7.09
N LEU A 175 -13.01 -1.41 8.24
CA LEU A 175 -13.48 -0.65 9.41
C LEU A 175 -13.66 0.84 9.11
N VAL A 176 -12.76 1.45 8.34
CA VAL A 176 -12.89 2.86 7.94
C VAL A 176 -14.08 3.03 7.01
N SER A 177 -14.18 2.22 5.96
CA SER A 177 -15.19 2.38 4.91
C SER A 177 -16.62 2.17 5.41
N VAL A 178 -16.81 1.26 6.35
CA VAL A 178 -18.13 0.96 6.95
C VAL A 178 -18.35 1.79 8.21
N GLY A 179 -17.32 1.95 9.03
CA GLY A 179 -17.43 2.56 10.35
C GLY A 179 -17.59 4.08 10.31
N LEU A 180 -16.86 4.78 9.40
CA LEU A 180 -16.91 6.24 9.37
C LEU A 180 -18.32 6.80 9.06
N PRO A 181 -19.03 6.34 8.01
CA PRO A 181 -20.39 6.83 7.75
C PRO A 181 -21.31 6.64 8.95
N TRP A 182 -21.28 5.48 9.60
CA TRP A 182 -22.04 5.21 10.81
C TRP A 182 -21.67 6.15 11.97
N MET A 183 -20.38 6.41 12.18
CA MET A 183 -19.92 7.36 13.20
C MET A 183 -20.33 8.79 12.89
N VAL A 184 -20.34 9.20 11.61
CA VAL A 184 -20.78 10.52 11.19
C VAL A 184 -22.23 10.74 11.54
N ASP A 185 -23.11 9.77 11.29
CA ASP A 185 -24.52 9.85 11.64
C ASP A 185 -24.73 9.87 13.17
N LEU A 186 -24.03 8.97 13.88
CA LEU A 186 -24.16 8.84 15.33
C LEU A 186 -23.70 10.10 16.10
N PHE A 187 -22.53 10.64 15.73
CA PHE A 187 -21.92 11.78 16.45
C PHE A 187 -22.37 13.12 15.89
N GLY A 188 -22.78 13.16 14.63
CA GLY A 188 -23.17 14.40 13.94
C GLY A 188 -24.53 14.92 14.37
N GLN A 189 -25.49 14.06 14.66
CA GLN A 189 -26.87 14.44 15.05
C GLN A 189 -27.45 15.54 14.14
N GLY A 190 -27.25 15.41 12.82
CA GLY A 190 -27.67 16.38 11.82
C GLY A 190 -26.59 17.41 11.43
N ASN A 191 -25.47 17.48 12.14
CA ASN A 191 -24.32 18.31 11.76
C ASN A 191 -23.18 17.44 11.20
N ALA A 192 -23.08 17.36 9.87
CA ALA A 192 -22.08 16.52 9.19
C ALA A 192 -20.64 16.93 9.56
N ALA A 193 -20.33 18.23 9.69
CA ALA A 193 -18.99 18.68 10.02
C ALA A 193 -18.53 18.16 11.39
N ARG A 194 -19.41 18.21 12.39
CA ARG A 194 -19.15 17.66 13.72
C ARG A 194 -19.04 16.13 13.68
N GLY A 195 -19.89 15.47 12.88
CA GLY A 195 -19.88 14.03 12.69
C GLY A 195 -18.56 13.53 12.12
N TYR A 196 -18.06 14.18 11.04
CA TYR A 196 -16.77 13.87 10.46
C TYR A 196 -15.61 14.13 11.43
N GLN A 197 -15.59 15.28 12.12
CA GLN A 197 -14.54 15.62 13.08
C GLN A 197 -14.41 14.56 14.19
N LEU A 198 -15.51 14.17 14.80
CA LEU A 198 -15.53 13.18 15.90
C LEU A 198 -15.26 11.77 15.39
N GLY A 199 -15.88 11.34 14.27
CA GLY A 199 -15.68 10.03 13.68
C GLY A 199 -14.23 9.82 13.23
N VAL A 200 -13.66 10.81 12.52
CA VAL A 200 -12.24 10.79 12.16
C VAL A 200 -11.35 10.84 13.40
N GLY A 201 -11.74 11.59 14.44
CA GLY A 201 -11.04 11.61 15.72
C GLY A 201 -10.88 10.22 16.35
N VAL A 202 -11.94 9.43 16.38
CA VAL A 202 -11.92 8.04 16.86
C VAL A 202 -11.00 7.17 15.99
N LEU A 203 -11.12 7.26 14.66
CA LEU A 203 -10.29 6.47 13.74
C LEU A 203 -8.81 6.86 13.82
N CYS A 204 -8.50 8.15 13.94
CA CYS A 204 -7.14 8.63 14.14
C CYS A 204 -6.56 8.16 15.48
N ALA A 205 -7.36 8.15 16.56
CA ALA A 205 -6.92 7.60 17.84
C ALA A 205 -6.60 6.08 17.73
N ILE A 206 -7.41 5.32 17.00
CA ILE A 206 -7.14 3.90 16.71
C ILE A 206 -5.83 3.76 15.90
N ALA A 207 -5.62 4.59 14.87
CA ALA A 207 -4.40 4.58 14.07
C ALA A 207 -3.15 4.90 14.92
N VAL A 208 -3.23 5.88 15.83
CA VAL A 208 -2.15 6.20 16.77
C VAL A 208 -1.81 4.98 17.64
N VAL A 209 -2.81 4.30 18.20
CA VAL A 209 -2.59 3.07 18.98
C VAL A 209 -1.92 2.00 18.14
N MET A 210 -2.33 1.81 16.88
CA MET A 210 -1.71 0.86 15.96
C MET A 210 -0.23 1.17 15.70
N PHE A 211 0.12 2.44 15.44
CA PHE A 211 1.51 2.87 15.27
C PHE A 211 2.35 2.64 16.53
N LEU A 212 1.80 2.96 17.71
CA LEU A 212 2.46 2.72 18.99
C LEU A 212 2.66 1.21 19.24
N CYS A 213 1.67 0.36 18.91
CA CYS A 213 1.83 -1.09 18.97
C CYS A 213 2.96 -1.57 18.05
N CYS A 214 3.06 -1.03 16.84
CA CYS A 214 4.18 -1.33 15.94
C CYS A 214 5.52 -0.96 16.61
N PHE A 215 5.63 0.25 17.17
CA PHE A 215 6.84 0.66 17.86
C PHE A 215 7.19 -0.25 19.04
N PHE A 216 6.24 -0.62 19.91
CA PHE A 216 6.53 -1.40 21.11
C PHE A 216 6.76 -2.89 20.86
N TRP A 217 6.13 -3.46 19.82
CA TRP A 217 6.17 -4.91 19.57
C TRP A 217 7.25 -5.30 18.56
N VAL A 218 7.64 -4.42 17.64
CA VAL A 218 8.66 -4.68 16.65
C VAL A 218 10.04 -4.31 17.17
N ARG A 219 11.08 -5.06 16.76
CA ARG A 219 12.48 -4.78 17.09
C ARG A 219 13.36 -4.90 15.86
N GLU A 220 14.28 -3.96 15.70
CA GLU A 220 15.34 -4.03 14.72
C GLU A 220 16.44 -4.94 15.28
N ARG A 221 16.76 -6.02 14.56
CA ARG A 221 17.74 -7.03 14.97
C ARG A 221 18.94 -7.12 14.03
N VAL A 222 18.72 -6.83 12.74
CA VAL A 222 19.77 -6.90 11.73
C VAL A 222 20.59 -5.63 11.82
N PRO A 223 21.90 -5.73 12.21
CA PRO A 223 22.76 -4.57 12.24
C PRO A 223 22.93 -4.07 10.80
N LEU A 224 22.62 -2.80 10.60
CA LEU A 224 22.93 -2.13 9.35
C LEU A 224 24.40 -1.81 9.35
N SER A 225 25.12 -2.18 8.28
CA SER A 225 26.51 -1.74 8.08
C SER A 225 26.58 -0.23 8.28
N THR A 226 27.62 0.24 8.99
CA THR A 226 27.85 1.67 9.20
C THR A 226 27.99 2.35 7.85
N MET A 227 26.89 2.94 7.41
CA MET A 227 26.86 3.64 6.13
C MET A 227 27.80 4.84 6.19
N GLY A 228 28.76 4.88 5.28
CA GLY A 228 29.46 6.12 4.98
C GLY A 228 28.44 7.21 4.67
N LYS A 229 28.82 8.48 4.82
CA LYS A 229 27.99 9.65 4.48
C LYS A 229 27.82 9.70 2.96
N PHE A 230 26.98 8.79 2.40
CA PHE A 230 26.69 8.76 0.97
C PHE A 230 25.89 10.01 0.57
N THR A 231 26.30 10.61 -0.53
CA THR A 231 25.59 11.71 -1.16
C THR A 231 24.33 11.22 -1.88
N LEU A 232 23.38 12.08 -2.15
CA LEU A 232 22.20 11.73 -2.97
C LEU A 232 22.60 11.14 -4.33
N ARG A 233 23.71 11.64 -4.93
CA ARG A 233 24.24 11.16 -6.19
C ARG A 233 24.71 9.70 -6.09
N GLU A 234 25.34 9.32 -4.98
CA GLU A 234 25.78 7.95 -4.74
C GLU A 234 24.60 7.01 -4.51
N HIS A 235 23.56 7.45 -3.83
CA HIS A 235 22.31 6.70 -3.68
C HIS A 235 21.63 6.47 -5.05
N LEU A 236 21.56 7.49 -5.91
CA LEU A 236 21.03 7.36 -7.27
C LEU A 236 21.88 6.43 -8.14
N ALA A 237 23.20 6.48 -8.00
CA ALA A 237 24.10 5.55 -8.67
C ALA A 237 23.91 4.11 -8.17
N GLY A 238 23.70 3.91 -6.86
CA GLY A 238 23.36 2.62 -6.27
C GLY A 238 22.04 2.06 -6.80
N LEU A 239 21.01 2.90 -6.92
CA LEU A 239 19.73 2.55 -7.54
C LEU A 239 19.92 2.05 -8.98
N ARG A 240 20.67 2.79 -9.80
CA ARG A 240 20.95 2.42 -11.20
C ARG A 240 21.69 1.09 -11.32
N ASN A 241 22.55 0.77 -10.36
CA ASN A 241 23.32 -0.47 -10.34
C ASN A 241 22.55 -1.68 -9.80
N ASN A 242 21.38 -1.47 -9.16
CA ASN A 242 20.52 -2.52 -8.68
C ASN A 242 19.42 -2.83 -9.70
N ASP A 243 19.74 -3.72 -10.65
CA ASP A 243 18.84 -4.15 -11.72
C ASP A 243 17.55 -4.78 -11.20
N GLN A 244 17.60 -5.47 -10.06
CA GLN A 244 16.42 -6.09 -9.47
C GLN A 244 15.50 -5.07 -8.81
N LEU A 245 16.04 -4.02 -8.19
CA LEU A 245 15.24 -2.93 -7.65
C LEU A 245 14.52 -2.16 -8.75
N LEU A 246 15.22 -1.81 -9.85
CA LEU A 246 14.58 -1.15 -10.99
C LEU A 246 13.43 -1.99 -11.56
N LEU A 247 13.64 -3.31 -11.67
CA LEU A 247 12.57 -4.22 -12.08
C LEU A 247 11.38 -4.17 -11.12
N MET A 248 11.63 -4.19 -9.79
CA MET A 248 10.57 -4.12 -8.80
C MET A 248 9.79 -2.80 -8.84
N LEU A 249 10.45 -1.66 -9.10
CA LEU A 249 9.78 -0.37 -9.26
C LEU A 249 8.80 -0.37 -10.43
N VAL A 250 9.22 -0.90 -11.58
CA VAL A 250 8.33 -1.07 -12.75
C VAL A 250 7.17 -2.00 -12.43
N MET A 251 7.45 -3.11 -11.74
CA MET A 251 6.41 -4.07 -11.34
C MET A 251 5.44 -3.47 -10.31
N SER A 252 5.90 -2.61 -9.39
CA SER A 252 5.03 -1.85 -8.49
C SER A 252 4.08 -0.96 -9.28
N PHE A 253 4.59 -0.22 -10.26
CA PHE A 253 3.77 0.62 -11.14
C PHE A 253 2.69 -0.19 -11.86
N LEU A 254 3.06 -1.32 -12.46
CA LEU A 254 2.11 -2.20 -13.16
C LEU A 254 1.06 -2.78 -12.22
N LEU A 255 1.48 -3.32 -11.07
CA LEU A 255 0.58 -3.97 -10.11
C LEU A 255 -0.43 -2.99 -9.52
N ILE A 256 0.01 -1.81 -9.12
CA ILE A 256 -0.87 -0.80 -8.54
C ILE A 256 -1.86 -0.24 -9.56
N ASN A 257 -1.47 -0.16 -10.84
CA ASN A 257 -2.43 0.16 -11.90
C ASN A 257 -3.57 -0.87 -12.00
N VAL A 258 -3.28 -2.19 -11.84
CA VAL A 258 -4.33 -3.22 -11.81
C VAL A 258 -5.36 -2.91 -10.71
N PHE A 259 -4.86 -2.68 -9.48
CA PHE A 259 -5.74 -2.43 -8.33
C PHE A 259 -6.58 -1.17 -8.51
N ASN A 260 -5.98 -0.10 -9.02
CA ASN A 260 -6.68 1.19 -9.15
C ASN A 260 -7.66 1.20 -10.31
N ILE A 261 -7.32 0.60 -11.46
CA ILE A 261 -8.23 0.52 -12.61
C ILE A 261 -9.45 -0.31 -12.22
N ARG A 262 -9.27 -1.48 -11.61
CA ARG A 262 -10.38 -2.31 -11.14
C ARG A 262 -11.19 -1.61 -10.05
N GLY A 263 -10.53 -1.09 -9.02
CA GLY A 263 -11.20 -0.38 -7.93
C GLY A 263 -12.03 0.81 -8.43
N GLY A 264 -11.49 1.59 -9.38
CA GLY A 264 -12.21 2.68 -10.02
C GLY A 264 -13.34 2.22 -10.94
N GLY A 265 -13.24 1.02 -11.51
CA GLY A 265 -14.23 0.42 -12.39
C GLY A 265 -15.41 -0.24 -11.68
N TYR A 266 -15.22 -0.78 -10.46
CA TYR A 266 -16.23 -1.59 -9.77
C TYR A 266 -17.61 -0.94 -9.69
N MET A 267 -17.70 0.33 -9.30
CA MET A 267 -19.00 1.02 -9.20
C MET A 267 -19.70 1.12 -10.56
N TYR A 268 -18.98 1.50 -11.60
CA TYR A 268 -19.51 1.57 -12.96
C TYR A 268 -19.96 0.19 -13.46
N PHE A 269 -19.16 -0.82 -13.23
CA PHE A 269 -19.47 -2.19 -13.63
C PHE A 269 -20.72 -2.73 -12.94
N ILE A 270 -20.83 -2.53 -11.62
CA ILE A 270 -22.00 -2.95 -10.84
C ILE A 270 -23.24 -2.20 -11.31
N THR A 271 -23.15 -0.87 -11.47
CA THR A 271 -24.30 -0.03 -11.78
C THR A 271 -24.81 -0.25 -13.21
N TYR A 272 -23.91 -0.21 -14.20
CA TYR A 272 -24.33 -0.18 -15.61
C TYR A 272 -24.30 -1.55 -16.29
N VAL A 273 -23.36 -2.44 -15.92
CA VAL A 273 -23.20 -3.76 -16.57
C VAL A 273 -23.99 -4.84 -15.83
N LEU A 274 -23.93 -4.86 -14.50
CA LEU A 274 -24.64 -5.85 -13.69
C LEU A 274 -26.02 -5.38 -13.22
N GLN A 275 -26.30 -4.08 -13.30
CA GLN A 275 -27.54 -3.44 -12.81
C GLN A 275 -27.84 -3.83 -11.35
N GLY A 276 -26.80 -3.78 -10.51
CA GLY A 276 -26.85 -4.23 -9.13
C GLY A 276 -27.54 -3.20 -8.21
N SER A 277 -28.31 -3.70 -7.25
CA SER A 277 -28.86 -2.89 -6.18
C SER A 277 -27.80 -2.41 -5.20
N THR A 278 -28.13 -1.45 -4.33
CA THR A 278 -27.24 -1.00 -3.25
C THR A 278 -26.79 -2.15 -2.35
N GLY A 279 -27.69 -3.09 -2.04
CA GLY A 279 -27.36 -4.29 -1.27
C GLY A 279 -26.37 -5.20 -1.99
N TYR A 280 -26.52 -5.38 -3.31
CA TYR A 280 -25.59 -6.14 -4.12
C TYR A 280 -24.22 -5.45 -4.18
N THR A 281 -24.17 -4.14 -4.31
CA THR A 281 -22.94 -3.35 -4.29
C THR A 281 -22.16 -3.57 -2.99
N SER A 282 -22.83 -3.49 -1.85
CA SER A 282 -22.21 -3.72 -0.53
C SER A 282 -21.69 -5.16 -0.41
N LEU A 283 -22.43 -6.15 -0.90
CA LEU A 283 -22.02 -7.55 -0.92
C LEU A 283 -20.80 -7.77 -1.82
N PHE A 284 -20.78 -7.14 -2.99
CA PHE A 284 -19.67 -7.22 -3.94
C PHE A 284 -18.36 -6.71 -3.33
N PHE A 285 -18.36 -5.51 -2.76
CA PHE A 285 -17.17 -4.96 -2.09
C PHE A 285 -16.74 -5.78 -0.88
N THR A 286 -17.70 -6.32 -0.12
CA THR A 286 -17.41 -7.24 0.98
C THR A 286 -16.71 -8.51 0.46
N MET A 287 -17.20 -9.11 -0.62
CA MET A 287 -16.61 -10.30 -1.23
C MET A 287 -15.19 -10.03 -1.76
N VAL A 288 -14.96 -8.91 -2.44
CA VAL A 288 -13.63 -8.50 -2.92
C VAL A 288 -12.64 -8.40 -1.77
N THR A 289 -13.03 -7.70 -0.70
CA THR A 289 -12.17 -7.51 0.48
C THR A 289 -11.87 -8.82 1.18
N PHE A 290 -12.91 -9.62 1.44
CA PHE A 290 -12.76 -10.90 2.14
C PHE A 290 -11.91 -11.91 1.34
N ALA A 291 -12.12 -11.98 0.04
CA ALA A 291 -11.33 -12.80 -0.87
C ALA A 291 -9.84 -12.43 -0.84
N SER A 292 -9.52 -11.13 -0.88
CA SER A 292 -8.15 -10.62 -0.81
C SER A 292 -7.48 -10.98 0.53
N ILE A 293 -8.21 -10.89 1.64
CA ILE A 293 -7.71 -11.29 2.96
C ILE A 293 -7.40 -12.80 3.00
N ILE A 294 -8.31 -13.63 2.52
CA ILE A 294 -8.10 -15.09 2.43
C ILE A 294 -6.84 -15.39 1.61
N GLY A 295 -6.70 -14.77 0.44
CA GLY A 295 -5.52 -14.92 -0.40
C GLY A 295 -4.23 -14.56 0.33
N SER A 296 -4.20 -13.43 1.02
CA SER A 296 -3.03 -12.99 1.79
C SER A 296 -2.62 -13.95 2.91
N VAL A 297 -3.59 -14.66 3.49
CA VAL A 297 -3.31 -15.72 4.49
C VAL A 297 -2.71 -16.97 3.82
N ILE A 298 -3.27 -17.40 2.69
CA ILE A 298 -2.87 -18.65 2.00
C ILE A 298 -1.46 -18.55 1.43
N VAL A 299 -1.02 -17.38 0.98
CA VAL A 299 0.26 -17.23 0.29
C VAL A 299 1.48 -17.56 1.17
N SER A 300 1.43 -17.26 2.47
CA SER A 300 2.56 -17.51 3.38
C SER A 300 2.93 -19.01 3.51
N PRO A 301 2.00 -19.95 3.78
CA PRO A 301 2.32 -21.38 3.78
C PRO A 301 2.72 -21.92 2.39
N LEU A 302 2.21 -21.31 1.30
CA LEU A 302 2.51 -21.74 -0.05
C LEU A 302 3.99 -21.47 -0.42
N THR A 303 4.53 -20.32 -0.01
CA THR A 303 5.93 -19.94 -0.26
C THR A 303 6.94 -20.74 0.56
N ARG A 304 6.52 -21.46 1.60
CA ARG A 304 7.39 -22.41 2.32
C ARG A 304 7.69 -23.66 1.49
N ARG A 305 6.82 -24.02 0.55
CA ARG A 305 6.94 -25.24 -0.27
C ARG A 305 7.46 -24.95 -1.68
N PHE A 306 7.12 -23.79 -2.20
CA PHE A 306 7.40 -23.43 -3.59
C PHE A 306 8.22 -22.13 -3.66
N ASP A 307 8.94 -21.95 -4.77
CA ASP A 307 9.73 -20.76 -5.04
C ASP A 307 8.85 -19.51 -5.20
N THR A 308 9.20 -18.44 -4.49
CA THR A 308 8.43 -17.18 -4.41
C THR A 308 8.23 -16.54 -5.79
N VAL A 309 9.27 -16.52 -6.63
CA VAL A 309 9.23 -15.93 -7.97
C VAL A 309 8.32 -16.76 -8.89
N LYS A 310 8.38 -18.10 -8.78
CA LYS A 310 7.51 -18.99 -9.56
C LYS A 310 6.04 -18.82 -9.16
N ILE A 311 5.74 -18.76 -7.84
CA ILE A 311 4.35 -18.54 -7.39
C ILE A 311 3.86 -17.21 -7.96
N TYR A 312 4.64 -16.14 -7.85
CA TYR A 312 4.23 -14.83 -8.34
C TYR A 312 4.03 -14.81 -9.86
N TYR A 313 4.88 -15.52 -10.63
CA TYR A 313 4.75 -15.69 -12.08
C TYR A 313 3.43 -16.37 -12.46
N TYR A 314 3.17 -17.55 -11.89
CA TYR A 314 1.97 -18.30 -12.20
C TYR A 314 0.69 -17.63 -11.69
N THR A 315 0.75 -16.92 -10.56
CA THR A 315 -0.36 -16.10 -10.06
C THR A 315 -0.76 -15.03 -11.07
N ASN A 316 0.21 -14.26 -11.59
CA ASN A 316 -0.09 -13.22 -12.58
C ASN A 316 -0.56 -13.81 -13.92
N LEU A 317 0.02 -14.92 -14.35
CA LEU A 317 -0.43 -15.60 -15.58
C LEU A 317 -1.87 -16.13 -15.46
N LEU A 318 -2.19 -16.73 -14.30
CA LEU A 318 -3.54 -17.21 -14.01
C LEU A 318 -4.55 -16.05 -13.93
N LEU A 319 -4.19 -14.95 -13.26
CA LEU A 319 -5.03 -13.75 -13.19
C LEU A 319 -5.26 -13.14 -14.57
N ALA A 320 -4.24 -13.09 -15.44
CA ALA A 320 -4.41 -12.64 -16.82
C ALA A 320 -5.38 -13.55 -17.59
N ALA A 321 -5.22 -14.86 -17.48
CA ALA A 321 -6.11 -15.81 -18.14
C ALA A 321 -7.55 -15.71 -17.62
N LEU A 322 -7.75 -15.65 -16.30
CA LEU A 322 -9.07 -15.47 -15.70
C LEU A 322 -9.72 -14.15 -16.11
N ALA A 323 -8.96 -13.05 -16.16
CA ALA A 323 -9.47 -11.76 -16.58
C ALA A 323 -9.91 -11.76 -18.05
N VAL A 324 -9.17 -12.47 -18.94
CA VAL A 324 -9.62 -12.68 -20.34
C VAL A 324 -10.88 -13.55 -20.38
N LEU A 325 -10.97 -14.61 -19.59
CA LEU A 325 -12.16 -15.45 -19.52
C LEU A 325 -13.38 -14.68 -19.03
N MET A 326 -13.20 -13.79 -18.05
CA MET A 326 -14.26 -12.92 -17.52
C MET A 326 -14.88 -12.02 -18.61
N TRP A 327 -14.12 -11.63 -19.64
CA TRP A 327 -14.64 -10.85 -20.76
C TRP A 327 -15.76 -11.57 -21.53
N PHE A 328 -15.71 -12.89 -21.61
CA PHE A 328 -16.70 -13.70 -22.33
C PHE A 328 -17.88 -14.14 -21.46
N LEU A 329 -17.89 -13.79 -20.16
CA LEU A 329 -19.00 -14.14 -19.30
C LEU A 329 -20.24 -13.30 -19.62
N PRO A 330 -21.43 -13.89 -19.55
CA PRO A 330 -22.66 -13.14 -19.69
C PRO A 330 -22.81 -12.15 -18.54
N SER A 331 -23.39 -10.97 -18.85
CA SER A 331 -23.59 -9.88 -17.92
C SER A 331 -25.08 -9.52 -17.77
N GLY A 332 -25.40 -8.74 -16.76
CA GLY A 332 -26.77 -8.34 -16.47
C GLY A 332 -27.32 -8.89 -15.14
N PRO A 333 -28.56 -8.54 -14.76
CA PRO A 333 -29.15 -8.86 -13.45
C PRO A 333 -29.24 -10.37 -13.16
N ALA A 334 -29.49 -11.18 -14.18
CA ALA A 334 -29.61 -12.63 -14.05
C ALA A 334 -28.29 -13.32 -13.67
N TYR A 335 -27.15 -12.68 -13.91
CA TYR A 335 -25.81 -13.25 -13.72
C TYR A 335 -25.06 -12.70 -12.50
N GLN A 336 -25.72 -11.93 -11.65
CA GLN A 336 -25.10 -11.31 -10.47
C GLN A 336 -24.47 -12.33 -9.52
N THR A 337 -25.11 -13.46 -9.29
CA THR A 337 -24.56 -14.56 -8.45
C THR A 337 -23.33 -15.19 -9.07
N LEU A 338 -23.32 -15.39 -10.40
CA LEU A 338 -22.16 -15.89 -11.13
C LEU A 338 -20.97 -14.95 -10.96
N TRP A 339 -21.19 -13.65 -11.11
CA TRP A 339 -20.15 -12.65 -10.94
C TRP A 339 -19.60 -12.57 -9.52
N LEU A 340 -20.43 -12.72 -8.48
CA LEU A 340 -19.96 -12.83 -7.10
C LEU A 340 -19.03 -14.02 -6.89
N ALA A 341 -19.37 -15.19 -7.44
CA ALA A 341 -18.53 -16.38 -7.34
C ALA A 341 -17.18 -16.20 -8.08
N VAL A 342 -17.22 -15.60 -9.27
CA VAL A 342 -16.01 -15.32 -10.08
C VAL A 342 -15.12 -14.29 -9.38
N ILE A 343 -15.70 -13.22 -8.86
CA ILE A 343 -14.96 -12.16 -8.12
C ILE A 343 -14.36 -12.72 -6.83
N LEU A 344 -15.06 -13.58 -6.12
CA LEU A 344 -14.53 -14.25 -4.94
C LEU A 344 -13.30 -15.11 -5.31
N GLY A 345 -13.40 -15.96 -6.32
CA GLY A 345 -12.28 -16.80 -6.77
C GLY A 345 -11.09 -15.99 -7.28
N ASN A 346 -11.36 -14.99 -8.13
CA ASN A 346 -10.33 -14.09 -8.65
C ASN A 346 -9.68 -13.27 -7.51
N GLY A 347 -10.48 -12.78 -6.56
CA GLY A 347 -10.01 -11.99 -5.41
C GLY A 347 -9.07 -12.77 -4.49
N VAL A 348 -9.31 -14.06 -4.26
CA VAL A 348 -8.40 -14.92 -3.49
C VAL A 348 -7.03 -15.01 -4.17
N ILE A 349 -6.99 -15.22 -5.49
CA ILE A 349 -5.73 -15.30 -6.24
C ILE A 349 -5.04 -13.92 -6.29
N LEU A 350 -5.81 -12.85 -6.46
CA LEU A 350 -5.30 -11.48 -6.44
C LEU A 350 -4.69 -11.14 -5.07
N GLY A 351 -5.25 -11.66 -3.98
CA GLY A 351 -4.73 -11.49 -2.62
C GLY A 351 -3.31 -12.02 -2.40
N PHE A 352 -2.81 -12.91 -3.29
CA PHE A 352 -1.41 -13.36 -3.24
C PHE A 352 -0.43 -12.28 -3.70
N THR A 353 -0.87 -11.38 -4.57
CA THR A 353 0.04 -10.49 -5.32
C THR A 353 0.76 -9.47 -4.44
N LEU A 354 0.06 -8.78 -3.53
CA LEU A 354 0.66 -7.75 -2.70
C LEU A 354 1.70 -8.31 -1.71
N PRO A 355 1.43 -9.36 -0.91
CA PRO A 355 2.43 -9.93 -0.01
C PRO A 355 3.67 -10.42 -0.75
N LEU A 356 3.51 -11.08 -1.91
CA LEU A 356 4.63 -11.54 -2.73
C LEU A 356 5.43 -10.38 -3.30
N HIS A 357 4.75 -9.37 -3.85
CA HIS A 357 5.39 -8.21 -4.45
C HIS A 357 6.24 -7.43 -3.43
N PHE A 358 5.68 -7.09 -2.28
CA PHE A 358 6.41 -6.36 -1.25
C PHE A 358 7.50 -7.20 -0.57
N SER A 359 7.38 -8.53 -0.56
CA SER A 359 8.45 -9.42 -0.15
C SER A 359 9.62 -9.40 -1.15
N LEU A 360 9.31 -9.48 -2.46
CA LEU A 360 10.33 -9.38 -3.50
C LEU A 360 10.99 -8.00 -3.53
N MET A 361 10.27 -6.93 -3.18
CA MET A 361 10.82 -5.59 -3.03
C MET A 361 11.86 -5.55 -1.89
N ALA A 362 11.58 -6.19 -0.74
CA ALA A 362 12.54 -6.33 0.34
C ALA A 362 13.77 -7.17 -0.07
N PHE A 363 13.56 -8.24 -0.85
CA PHE A 363 14.65 -9.05 -1.39
C PHE A 363 15.54 -8.28 -2.39
N ALA A 364 14.95 -7.39 -3.18
CA ALA A 364 15.68 -6.51 -4.08
C ALA A 364 16.58 -5.51 -3.35
N ASP A 365 16.19 -5.09 -2.14
CA ASP A 365 17.02 -4.26 -1.27
C ASP A 365 18.24 -5.04 -0.75
N ASP A 366 18.05 -6.27 -0.25
CA ASP A 366 19.12 -7.15 0.19
C ASP A 366 20.08 -7.52 -0.97
N TYR A 367 19.54 -7.75 -2.17
CA TYR A 367 20.33 -7.96 -3.39
C TYR A 367 21.20 -6.74 -3.73
N GLY A 368 20.65 -5.54 -3.56
CA GLY A 368 21.36 -4.28 -3.76
C GLY A 368 22.55 -4.15 -2.82
N GLU A 369 22.37 -4.41 -1.53
CA GLU A 369 23.45 -4.42 -0.53
C GLU A 369 24.52 -5.46 -0.87
N TRP A 370 24.10 -6.67 -1.23
CA TRP A 370 25.03 -7.74 -1.61
C TRP A 370 25.90 -7.37 -2.81
N LYS A 371 25.30 -6.73 -3.84
CA LYS A 371 25.97 -6.37 -5.10
C LYS A 371 26.82 -5.11 -4.99
N THR A 372 26.31 -4.07 -4.32
CA THR A 372 26.95 -2.74 -4.29
C THR A 372 27.69 -2.44 -2.99
N ARG A 373 27.53 -3.27 -1.97
CA ARG A 373 28.00 -3.04 -0.59
C ARG A 373 27.43 -1.79 0.08
N VAL A 374 26.40 -1.20 -0.51
CA VAL A 374 25.69 -0.04 -0.01
C VAL A 374 24.24 -0.43 0.27
N ARG A 375 23.80 -0.22 1.51
CA ARG A 375 22.42 -0.40 1.89
C ARG A 375 21.70 0.95 1.93
N SER A 376 20.62 1.07 1.19
CA SER A 376 19.83 2.30 1.06
C SER A 376 18.34 2.00 1.19
N SER A 377 17.95 1.22 2.20
CA SER A 377 16.59 0.70 2.34
C SER A 377 15.54 1.83 2.35
N GLY A 378 15.76 2.90 3.09
CA GLY A 378 14.83 4.04 3.14
C GLY A 378 14.64 4.68 1.77
N MET A 379 15.73 4.93 1.03
CA MET A 379 15.68 5.49 -0.31
C MET A 379 15.00 4.53 -1.30
N ASN A 380 15.30 3.24 -1.25
CA ASN A 380 14.72 2.24 -2.13
C ASN A 380 13.21 2.14 -1.96
N PHE A 381 12.72 2.14 -0.72
CA PHE A 381 11.28 2.15 -0.43
C PHE A 381 10.62 3.50 -0.71
N ALA A 382 11.34 4.62 -0.58
CA ALA A 382 10.85 5.94 -1.00
C ALA A 382 10.60 5.99 -2.53
N PHE A 383 11.54 5.45 -3.34
CA PHE A 383 11.31 5.32 -4.77
C PHE A 383 10.15 4.38 -5.09
N ASN A 384 9.99 3.30 -4.36
CA ASN A 384 8.83 2.42 -4.53
C ASN A 384 7.52 3.18 -4.26
N LEU A 385 7.45 3.96 -3.19
CA LEU A 385 6.27 4.78 -2.87
C LEU A 385 5.99 5.82 -3.98
N PHE A 386 7.03 6.45 -4.53
CA PHE A 386 6.89 7.33 -5.69
C PHE A 386 6.27 6.62 -6.88
N PHE A 387 6.74 5.42 -7.26
CA PHE A 387 6.16 4.64 -8.36
C PHE A 387 4.72 4.18 -8.08
N ILE A 388 4.36 3.89 -6.83
CA ILE A 388 2.98 3.63 -6.41
C ILE A 388 2.10 4.86 -6.62
N LYS A 389 2.54 6.06 -6.19
CA LYS A 389 1.80 7.31 -6.39
C LYS A 389 1.69 7.67 -7.88
N LEU A 390 2.73 7.40 -8.66
CA LEU A 390 2.71 7.57 -10.12
C LEU A 390 1.66 6.63 -10.76
N ALA A 391 1.54 5.40 -10.27
CA ALA A 391 0.52 4.46 -10.72
C ALA A 391 -0.90 4.96 -10.38
N TRP A 392 -1.12 5.59 -9.24
CA TRP A 392 -2.41 6.21 -8.90
C TRP A 392 -2.79 7.32 -9.89
N ALA A 393 -1.83 8.17 -10.26
CA ALA A 393 -2.06 9.22 -11.25
C ALA A 393 -2.32 8.64 -12.65
N SER A 394 -1.52 7.64 -13.07
CA SER A 394 -1.66 7.03 -14.40
C SER A 394 -2.97 6.25 -14.55
N SER A 395 -3.40 5.53 -13.51
CA SER A 395 -4.67 4.79 -13.55
C SER A 395 -5.88 5.71 -13.74
N ALA A 396 -5.90 6.86 -13.06
CA ALA A 396 -6.94 7.87 -13.26
C ALA A 396 -6.93 8.41 -14.70
N GLY A 397 -5.74 8.65 -15.27
CA GLY A 397 -5.58 9.06 -16.67
C GLY A 397 -6.07 7.99 -17.65
N ILE A 398 -5.72 6.72 -17.43
CA ILE A 398 -6.15 5.59 -18.26
C ILE A 398 -7.69 5.46 -18.24
N ILE A 399 -8.32 5.53 -17.07
CA ILE A 399 -9.78 5.49 -16.92
C ILE A 399 -10.44 6.66 -17.69
N SER A 400 -9.92 7.87 -17.50
CA SER A 400 -10.45 9.07 -18.17
C SER A 400 -10.34 8.97 -19.69
N LEU A 401 -9.18 8.55 -20.22
CA LEU A 401 -8.98 8.34 -21.64
C LEU A 401 -9.90 7.26 -22.20
N LEU A 402 -10.09 6.16 -21.46
CA LEU A 402 -11.01 5.11 -21.87
C LEU A 402 -12.44 5.64 -21.95
N PHE A 403 -12.93 6.39 -20.98
CA PHE A 403 -14.26 6.97 -20.99
C PHE A 403 -14.48 7.95 -22.14
N ILE A 404 -13.47 8.77 -22.48
CA ILE A 404 -13.52 9.63 -23.66
C ILE A 404 -13.61 8.77 -24.94
N PHE A 405 -12.78 7.73 -25.04
CA PHE A 405 -12.72 6.86 -26.22
C PHE A 405 -14.03 6.11 -26.49
N VAL A 406 -14.70 5.63 -25.41
CA VAL A 406 -15.97 4.90 -25.53
C VAL A 406 -17.21 5.81 -25.47
N ALA A 407 -17.02 7.14 -25.45
CA ALA A 407 -18.07 8.16 -25.37
C ALA A 407 -19.03 7.91 -24.18
N TYR A 408 -18.46 7.60 -22.99
CA TYR A 408 -19.23 7.42 -21.78
C TYR A 408 -19.97 8.71 -21.39
N GLN A 409 -21.26 8.60 -21.06
CA GLN A 409 -22.10 9.74 -20.65
C GLN A 409 -22.49 9.60 -19.18
N PRO A 410 -21.98 10.47 -18.28
CA PRO A 410 -22.34 10.43 -16.87
C PRO A 410 -23.84 10.63 -16.63
N GLY A 411 -24.42 9.84 -15.72
CA GLY A 411 -25.82 9.98 -15.29
C GLY A 411 -26.89 9.45 -16.27
N VAL A 412 -26.49 8.91 -17.41
CA VAL A 412 -27.43 8.27 -18.37
C VAL A 412 -27.62 6.80 -17.97
N GLU A 413 -28.86 6.41 -17.66
CA GLU A 413 -29.14 5.02 -17.23
C GLU A 413 -28.84 3.99 -18.33
N ASN A 414 -29.18 4.30 -19.57
CA ASN A 414 -28.95 3.44 -20.73
C ASN A 414 -27.68 3.85 -21.49
N GLN A 415 -26.56 3.27 -21.10
CA GLN A 415 -25.28 3.49 -21.77
C GLN A 415 -25.24 2.80 -23.13
N THR A 416 -24.43 3.33 -24.06
CA THR A 416 -24.19 2.68 -25.36
C THR A 416 -23.46 1.35 -25.20
N ALA A 417 -23.58 0.45 -26.18
CA ALA A 417 -22.84 -0.82 -26.17
C ALA A 417 -21.30 -0.59 -26.09
N SER A 418 -20.79 0.47 -26.70
CA SER A 418 -19.38 0.87 -26.63
C SER A 418 -19.00 1.25 -25.20
N SER A 419 -19.82 2.06 -24.50
CA SER A 419 -19.58 2.46 -23.11
C SER A 419 -19.60 1.27 -22.16
N LEU A 420 -20.60 0.37 -22.31
CA LEU A 420 -20.69 -0.86 -21.52
C LEU A 420 -19.48 -1.77 -21.74
N GLY A 421 -19.03 -1.92 -23.01
CA GLY A 421 -17.81 -2.65 -23.33
C GLY A 421 -16.56 -2.02 -22.70
N GLY A 422 -16.44 -0.69 -22.70
CA GLY A 422 -15.34 0.02 -22.03
C GLY A 422 -15.33 -0.20 -20.53
N ILE A 423 -16.50 -0.12 -19.87
CA ILE A 423 -16.64 -0.39 -18.44
C ILE A 423 -16.27 -1.86 -18.12
N ALA A 424 -16.72 -2.82 -18.92
CA ALA A 424 -16.36 -4.23 -18.77
C ALA A 424 -14.85 -4.45 -18.98
N ALA A 425 -14.20 -3.70 -19.90
CA ALA A 425 -12.78 -3.80 -20.15
C ALA A 425 -11.93 -3.33 -18.94
N MET A 426 -12.43 -2.39 -18.11
CA MET A 426 -11.75 -1.98 -16.87
C MET A 426 -11.64 -3.11 -15.86
N GLU A 427 -12.59 -4.05 -15.86
CA GLU A 427 -12.60 -5.19 -14.94
C GLU A 427 -11.88 -6.42 -15.52
N THR A 428 -11.70 -6.48 -16.83
CA THR A 428 -11.28 -7.66 -17.56
C THR A 428 -10.01 -7.41 -18.38
N LEU A 429 -10.13 -6.84 -19.57
CA LEU A 429 -9.03 -6.73 -20.55
C LEU A 429 -7.86 -5.87 -20.08
N LEU A 430 -8.13 -4.72 -19.44
CA LEU A 430 -7.05 -3.86 -18.92
C LEU A 430 -6.27 -4.55 -17.79
N PRO A 431 -6.90 -5.11 -16.74
CA PRO A 431 -6.20 -5.93 -15.76
C PRO A 431 -5.45 -7.10 -16.37
N ALA A 432 -6.04 -7.80 -17.37
CA ALA A 432 -5.38 -8.90 -18.08
C ALA A 432 -4.06 -8.45 -18.72
N LEU A 433 -4.09 -7.32 -19.42
CA LEU A 433 -2.89 -6.74 -20.03
C LEU A 433 -1.81 -6.45 -18.98
N PHE A 434 -2.15 -5.79 -17.89
CA PHE A 434 -1.19 -5.46 -16.83
C PHE A 434 -0.64 -6.71 -16.13
N HIS A 435 -1.47 -7.72 -15.86
CA HIS A 435 -1.02 -9.00 -15.32
C HIS A 435 -0.10 -9.76 -16.27
N LEU A 436 -0.36 -9.70 -17.58
CA LEU A 436 0.52 -10.27 -18.60
C LEU A 436 1.88 -9.54 -18.64
N LEU A 437 1.88 -8.21 -18.59
CA LEU A 437 3.10 -7.41 -18.51
C LEU A 437 3.89 -7.73 -17.23
N LEU A 438 3.22 -7.91 -16.10
CA LEU A 438 3.83 -8.36 -14.85
C LEU A 438 4.45 -9.75 -15.00
N ALA A 439 3.73 -10.71 -15.59
CA ALA A 439 4.25 -12.05 -15.82
C ALA A 439 5.47 -12.04 -16.77
N MET A 440 5.49 -11.17 -17.77
CA MET A 440 6.67 -10.97 -18.63
C MET A 440 7.84 -10.35 -17.86
N ALA A 441 7.60 -9.32 -17.06
CA ALA A 441 8.62 -8.65 -16.27
C ALA A 441 9.26 -9.62 -15.25
N ILE A 442 8.48 -10.47 -14.60
CA ILE A 442 8.96 -11.43 -13.59
C ILE A 442 9.97 -12.42 -14.15
N ARG A 443 9.99 -12.72 -15.44
CA ARG A 443 11.00 -13.59 -16.07
C ARG A 443 12.42 -13.05 -15.91
N PHE A 444 12.58 -11.76 -15.72
CA PHE A 444 13.86 -11.11 -15.47
C PHE A 444 14.24 -11.06 -13.98
N CYS A 445 13.36 -11.54 -13.11
CA CYS A 445 13.59 -11.57 -11.67
C CYS A 445 14.55 -12.71 -11.28
N LYS A 446 15.66 -12.34 -10.64
CA LYS A 446 16.70 -13.26 -10.17
C LYS A 446 16.55 -13.63 -8.69
N LEU A 447 15.56 -13.07 -7.99
CA LEU A 447 15.35 -13.16 -6.53
C LEU A 447 14.67 -14.48 -6.12
N ASN A 448 15.07 -15.60 -6.71
CA ASN A 448 14.56 -16.91 -6.34
C ASN A 448 15.09 -17.39 -4.98
N ASN A 449 14.43 -18.38 -4.37
CA ASN A 449 14.78 -18.85 -3.04
C ASN A 449 16.25 -19.29 -2.90
N PRO A 450 16.89 -20.02 -3.87
CA PRO A 450 18.31 -20.37 -3.79
C PRO A 450 19.23 -19.14 -3.78
N MET A 451 18.95 -18.15 -4.65
CA MET A 451 19.75 -16.92 -4.72
C MET A 451 19.64 -16.13 -3.43
N MET A 452 18.44 -16.02 -2.88
CA MET A 452 18.22 -15.30 -1.63
C MET A 452 18.86 -15.98 -0.42
N SER A 453 18.88 -17.31 -0.38
CA SER A 453 19.59 -18.06 0.66
C SER A 453 21.11 -17.79 0.59
N ARG A 454 21.68 -17.73 -0.63
CA ARG A 454 23.08 -17.37 -0.83
C ARG A 454 23.36 -15.94 -0.37
N ILE A 455 22.55 -14.96 -0.79
CA ILE A 455 22.67 -13.54 -0.39
C ILE A 455 22.66 -13.43 1.13
N ALA A 456 21.69 -14.07 1.78
CA ALA A 456 21.58 -14.05 3.24
C ALA A 456 22.82 -14.62 3.94
N SER A 457 23.41 -15.72 3.42
CA SER A 457 24.66 -16.29 3.97
C SER A 457 25.84 -15.37 3.78
N ASP A 458 26.01 -14.80 2.59
CA ASP A 458 27.11 -13.91 2.25
C ASP A 458 27.06 -12.60 3.07
N LEU A 459 25.87 -12.00 3.22
CA LEU A 459 25.66 -10.81 4.04
C LEU A 459 25.94 -11.08 5.52
N ARG A 460 25.52 -12.24 6.04
CA ARG A 460 25.85 -12.64 7.42
C ARG A 460 27.35 -12.74 7.65
N GLN A 461 28.08 -13.38 6.74
CA GLN A 461 29.53 -13.50 6.84
C GLN A 461 30.24 -12.14 6.81
N ARG A 462 29.75 -11.20 5.96
CA ARG A 462 30.30 -9.83 5.88
C ARG A 462 30.04 -9.00 7.14
N HIS A 463 28.89 -9.20 7.81
CA HIS A 463 28.56 -8.48 9.03
C HIS A 463 29.27 -9.02 10.27
N VAL A 464 29.85 -10.22 10.19
CA VAL A 464 30.61 -10.86 11.29
C VAL A 464 32.12 -10.57 11.16
N GLN A 465 32.59 -10.28 9.95
CA GLN A 465 34.01 -9.88 9.73
C GLN A 465 34.07 -8.35 9.73
N PRO A 466 34.77 -7.71 10.70
CA PRO A 466 34.89 -6.25 10.79
C PRO A 466 35.72 -5.66 9.62
#